data_590b7511373c146d8c6dcdaf7fc8f687
#
_entry.id   590b7511373c146d8c6dcdaf7fc8f687
#
_cell.length_a   1.000
_cell.length_b   1.000
_cell.length_c   1.000
_cell.angle_alpha   90.00
_cell.angle_beta   90.00
_cell.angle_gamma   90.00
#
_symmetry.space_group_name_H-M   'P 1'
#
loop_
_entity.id
_entity.type
_entity.pdbx_description
1 polymer ?
#
loop_
_entity_poly.entity_id
_entity_poly.type
_entity_poly.pdbx_seq_one_letter_code
_entity_poly.pdbx_strand_id
1 'polypeptide(L)'
;MTKKSVQNDYLHTILGYLSRYRMLALPGLAVMALIALGQLAGPYILKQIIDVAVPKEDTGLLLAYAFAFLGIVSVTGLLSYVGMMLLARLGLSIVTLIKQDLFSHLLKLPISFFDKHPVGELMSRTETDTERVRDMFSNLGANLIVNVLTMIGIFGVTFALVPRLALIMAGVSVLLLTVLIVFFSKIFSMYEKARSFYAAIVAKVTEFIQGIEVLKAYGRTGWAETELDAAAKQRVSLEVRISLIEYTMMSVLESLIGPLFIVALLLLYAPKVLTGTMTLGMVLLFVEYGARLLRPIAEIAESLRSLQQARTSLSRIRKLMAIAEEPNRGVGKAPSLDREIRFDHVWFAYEGDEWVLRDLSFVIPKGSFAAIVGASGSGKSTIISLLCGFAHPQKGHILIDGVPLDEIDIVAWRKHIGLVLQESFLFPVSVLENTRLYHEEISEAKVREAISVVHVDGAIEALPEGLATNLWERGANLSSGERQLVSFARALAANPKLILLDEATSNVDMTTEKRIKESMDVLRKGRTMIVVAHRLSSVLSADRIFFLSGGRLIAQGTHES
;
A
#
# COMPACT_ATOMS: atom_id res chain seq x y z
N MET A 1 11.49 -11.39 -20.70
CA MET A 1 10.73 -10.23 -21.23
C MET A 1 11.70 -9.11 -21.53
N THR A 2 11.76 -8.65 -22.78
CA THR A 2 12.70 -7.61 -23.23
C THR A 2 12.31 -6.23 -22.69
N LYS A 3 13.30 -5.38 -22.37
CA LYS A 3 13.12 -3.99 -21.88
C LYS A 3 12.08 -3.17 -22.68
N LYS A 4 11.89 -3.46 -23.98
CA LYS A 4 10.90 -2.81 -24.86
C LYS A 4 9.44 -3.20 -24.58
N SER A 5 9.15 -4.45 -24.17
CA SER A 5 7.78 -4.89 -23.86
C SER A 5 7.26 -4.27 -22.56
N VAL A 6 8.13 -4.09 -21.58
CA VAL A 6 7.81 -3.47 -20.29
C VAL A 6 7.56 -1.96 -20.44
N GLN A 7 8.19 -1.30 -21.42
CA GLN A 7 8.04 0.15 -21.62
C GLN A 7 6.72 0.50 -22.31
N ASN A 8 6.27 -0.29 -23.29
CA ASN A 8 4.96 -0.08 -23.93
C ASN A 8 3.79 -0.30 -22.96
N ASP A 9 3.93 -1.26 -22.06
CA ASP A 9 2.91 -1.65 -21.11
C ASP A 9 2.67 -0.59 -20.01
N TYR A 10 3.72 0.16 -19.64
CA TYR A 10 3.62 1.27 -18.69
C TYR A 10 2.81 2.46 -19.25
N LEU A 11 3.12 2.85 -20.51
CA LEU A 11 2.42 3.95 -21.18
C LEU A 11 0.93 3.61 -21.39
N HIS A 12 0.62 2.37 -21.77
CA HIS A 12 -0.78 1.91 -21.90
C HIS A 12 -1.55 2.01 -20.58
N THR A 13 -0.91 1.67 -19.46
CA THR A 13 -1.54 1.76 -18.15
C THR A 13 -1.84 3.22 -17.78
N ILE A 14 -0.86 4.12 -17.96
CA ILE A 14 -1.05 5.56 -17.69
C ILE A 14 -2.14 6.14 -18.58
N LEU A 15 -2.09 5.87 -19.89
CA LEU A 15 -3.09 6.35 -20.83
C LEU A 15 -4.49 5.79 -20.54
N GLY A 16 -4.58 4.56 -20.05
CA GLY A 16 -5.82 3.95 -19.59
C GLY A 16 -6.45 4.73 -18.44
N TYR A 17 -5.67 5.11 -17.43
CA TYR A 17 -6.17 5.94 -16.33
C TYR A 17 -6.56 7.36 -16.79
N LEU A 18 -5.72 7.99 -17.63
CA LEU A 18 -6.02 9.32 -18.18
C LEU A 18 -7.28 9.32 -19.04
N SER A 19 -7.50 8.29 -19.86
CA SER A 19 -8.69 8.19 -20.70
C SER A 19 -9.97 8.02 -19.90
N ARG A 20 -9.92 7.32 -18.76
CA ARG A 20 -11.05 7.16 -17.84
C ARG A 20 -11.44 8.48 -17.18
N TYR A 21 -10.46 9.36 -16.90
CA TYR A 21 -10.67 10.66 -16.28
C TYR A 21 -10.44 11.84 -17.24
N ARG A 22 -10.73 11.62 -18.56
CA ARG A 22 -10.53 12.64 -19.62
C ARG A 22 -11.19 13.99 -19.34
N MET A 23 -12.30 14.00 -18.62
CA MET A 23 -13.04 15.23 -18.22
C MET A 23 -12.23 16.11 -17.24
N LEU A 24 -11.27 15.55 -16.51
CA LEU A 24 -10.34 16.30 -15.66
C LEU A 24 -8.99 16.52 -16.34
N ALA A 25 -8.51 15.52 -17.08
CA ALA A 25 -7.20 15.56 -17.72
C ALA A 25 -7.11 16.60 -18.84
N LEU A 26 -8.10 16.65 -19.76
CA LEU A 26 -8.08 17.59 -20.89
C LEU A 26 -8.16 19.06 -20.47
N PRO A 27 -9.09 19.49 -19.59
CA PRO A 27 -9.08 20.85 -19.06
C PRO A 27 -7.80 21.18 -18.31
N GLY A 28 -7.27 20.22 -17.52
CA GLY A 28 -5.98 20.39 -16.83
C GLY A 28 -4.85 20.71 -17.80
N LEU A 29 -4.70 19.92 -18.88
CA LEU A 29 -3.71 20.16 -19.92
C LEU A 29 -3.90 21.50 -20.64
N ALA A 30 -5.13 21.88 -20.96
CA ALA A 30 -5.44 23.18 -21.58
C ALA A 30 -5.03 24.35 -20.66
N VAL A 31 -5.35 24.25 -19.37
CA VAL A 31 -4.95 25.27 -18.39
C VAL A 31 -3.42 25.35 -18.27
N MET A 32 -2.69 24.22 -18.29
CA MET A 32 -1.23 24.21 -18.27
C MET A 32 -0.63 24.93 -19.50
N ALA A 33 -1.21 24.72 -20.68
CA ALA A 33 -0.79 25.41 -21.88
C ALA A 33 -1.04 26.94 -21.77
N LEU A 34 -2.17 27.34 -21.22
CA LEU A 34 -2.48 28.77 -20.99
C LEU A 34 -1.53 29.39 -19.95
N ILE A 35 -1.15 28.68 -18.90
CA ILE A 35 -0.16 29.13 -17.92
C ILE A 35 1.20 29.36 -18.61
N ALA A 36 1.66 28.42 -19.44
CA ALA A 36 2.91 28.56 -20.17
C ALA A 36 2.90 29.77 -21.11
N LEU A 37 1.78 30.01 -21.80
CA LEU A 37 1.60 31.23 -22.64
C LEU A 37 1.63 32.50 -21.80
N GLY A 38 0.97 32.52 -20.65
CA GLY A 38 0.99 33.67 -19.73
C GLY A 38 2.40 33.99 -19.22
N GLN A 39 3.19 32.96 -18.92
CA GLN A 39 4.60 33.11 -18.50
C GLN A 39 5.48 33.73 -19.59
N LEU A 40 5.17 33.47 -20.87
CA LEU A 40 5.88 34.07 -22.00
C LEU A 40 5.43 35.52 -22.29
N ALA A 41 4.15 35.82 -22.08
CA ALA A 41 3.58 37.11 -22.40
C ALA A 41 4.08 38.25 -21.51
N GLY A 42 4.34 37.98 -20.21
CA GLY A 42 4.81 38.99 -19.26
C GLY A 42 6.08 39.73 -19.72
N PRO A 43 7.19 39.05 -19.96
CA PRO A 43 8.42 39.65 -20.46
C PRO A 43 8.27 40.33 -21.81
N TYR A 44 7.39 39.81 -22.67
CA TYR A 44 7.11 40.43 -23.96
C TYR A 44 6.41 41.79 -23.82
N ILE A 45 5.46 41.92 -22.89
CA ILE A 45 4.81 43.22 -22.59
C ILE A 45 5.84 44.21 -22.00
N LEU A 46 6.73 43.74 -21.10
CA LEU A 46 7.78 44.58 -20.56
C LEU A 46 8.69 45.12 -21.67
N LYS A 47 9.03 44.30 -22.67
CA LYS A 47 9.70 44.76 -23.89
C LYS A 47 8.91 45.85 -24.60
N GLN A 48 7.59 45.72 -24.78
CA GLN A 48 6.75 46.73 -25.47
C GLN A 48 6.70 48.05 -24.68
N ILE A 49 6.65 48.01 -23.37
CA ILE A 49 6.72 49.23 -22.53
C ILE A 49 8.01 49.98 -22.85
N ILE A 50 9.15 49.32 -22.87
CA ILE A 50 10.46 49.94 -23.03
C ILE A 50 10.71 50.39 -24.47
N ASP A 51 10.28 49.63 -25.46
CA ASP A 51 10.57 49.90 -26.86
C ASP A 51 9.55 50.84 -27.51
N VAL A 52 8.31 50.94 -26.97
CA VAL A 52 7.24 51.68 -27.62
C VAL A 52 6.66 52.77 -26.73
N ALA A 53 6.26 52.47 -25.49
CA ALA A 53 5.58 53.47 -24.63
C ALA A 53 6.54 54.55 -24.12
N VAL A 54 7.71 54.14 -23.61
CA VAL A 54 8.71 55.07 -23.05
C VAL A 54 9.26 56.03 -24.11
N PRO A 55 9.67 55.61 -25.33
CA PRO A 55 10.17 56.57 -26.34
C PRO A 55 9.14 57.52 -26.90
N LYS A 56 7.84 57.17 -26.81
CA LYS A 56 6.72 58.03 -27.25
C LYS A 56 6.26 59.02 -26.19
N GLU A 57 6.79 58.92 -24.97
CA GLU A 57 6.36 59.70 -23.80
C GLU A 57 4.83 59.66 -23.57
N ASP A 58 4.17 58.60 -24.06
CA ASP A 58 2.71 58.42 -24.00
C ASP A 58 2.32 57.72 -22.70
N THR A 59 1.88 58.50 -21.73
CA THR A 59 1.42 58.01 -20.42
C THR A 59 0.18 57.12 -20.53
N GLY A 60 -0.72 57.35 -21.50
CA GLY A 60 -1.89 56.50 -21.73
C GLY A 60 -1.51 55.10 -22.19
N LEU A 61 -0.56 55.02 -23.14
CA LEU A 61 -0.04 53.77 -23.64
C LEU A 61 0.75 53.01 -22.56
N LEU A 62 1.52 53.74 -21.75
CA LEU A 62 2.25 53.16 -20.59
C LEU A 62 1.28 52.51 -19.61
N LEU A 63 0.22 53.23 -19.23
CA LEU A 63 -0.82 52.71 -18.33
C LEU A 63 -1.53 51.47 -18.92
N ALA A 64 -1.86 51.51 -20.23
CA ALA A 64 -2.49 50.39 -20.92
C ALA A 64 -1.64 49.11 -20.86
N TYR A 65 -0.32 49.20 -21.14
CA TYR A 65 0.58 48.07 -21.01
C TYR A 65 0.79 47.62 -19.55
N ALA A 66 0.84 48.55 -18.59
CA ALA A 66 0.95 48.22 -17.17
C ALA A 66 -0.27 47.43 -16.68
N PHE A 67 -1.50 47.89 -17.06
CA PHE A 67 -2.71 47.13 -16.73
C PHE A 67 -2.80 45.81 -17.48
N ALA A 68 -2.33 45.70 -18.73
CA ALA A 68 -2.24 44.46 -19.46
C ALA A 68 -1.27 43.48 -18.78
N PHE A 69 -0.11 43.95 -18.32
CA PHE A 69 0.86 43.15 -17.55
C PHE A 69 0.24 42.64 -16.24
N LEU A 70 -0.40 43.53 -15.46
CA LEU A 70 -1.07 43.15 -14.23
C LEU A 70 -2.19 42.13 -14.49
N GLY A 71 -2.98 42.33 -15.55
CA GLY A 71 -4.03 41.40 -15.98
C GLY A 71 -3.48 40.04 -16.32
N ILE A 72 -2.41 39.95 -17.10
CA ILE A 72 -1.76 38.66 -17.44
C ILE A 72 -1.22 37.97 -16.21
N VAL A 73 -0.54 38.66 -15.31
CA VAL A 73 -0.02 38.07 -14.07
C VAL A 73 -1.16 37.56 -13.20
N SER A 74 -2.24 38.34 -13.04
CA SER A 74 -3.40 37.94 -12.24
C SER A 74 -4.14 36.74 -12.85
N VAL A 75 -4.38 36.74 -14.15
CA VAL A 75 -5.03 35.64 -14.87
C VAL A 75 -4.15 34.37 -14.82
N THR A 76 -2.83 34.51 -15.03
CA THR A 76 -1.90 33.37 -14.93
C THR A 76 -1.88 32.81 -13.51
N GLY A 77 -1.92 33.65 -12.48
CA GLY A 77 -2.02 33.20 -11.08
C GLY A 77 -3.33 32.45 -10.81
N LEU A 78 -4.46 32.97 -11.30
CA LEU A 78 -5.75 32.28 -11.18
C LEU A 78 -5.77 30.94 -11.93
N LEU A 79 -5.26 30.91 -13.16
CA LEU A 79 -5.12 29.69 -13.95
C LEU A 79 -4.21 28.67 -13.24
N SER A 80 -3.13 29.11 -12.60
CA SER A 80 -2.24 28.24 -11.82
C SER A 80 -2.98 27.57 -10.65
N TYR A 81 -3.81 28.35 -9.95
CA TYR A 81 -4.65 27.82 -8.87
C TYR A 81 -5.66 26.76 -9.40
N VAL A 82 -6.39 27.11 -10.48
CA VAL A 82 -7.37 26.19 -11.09
C VAL A 82 -6.69 24.93 -11.64
N GLY A 83 -5.56 25.08 -12.32
CA GLY A 83 -4.79 23.98 -12.86
C GLY A 83 -4.28 23.03 -11.79
N MET A 84 -3.74 23.56 -10.69
CA MET A 84 -3.30 22.76 -9.55
C MET A 84 -4.47 21.99 -8.91
N MET A 85 -5.65 22.63 -8.77
CA MET A 85 -6.85 21.98 -8.24
C MET A 85 -7.33 20.84 -9.15
N LEU A 86 -7.37 21.04 -10.47
CA LEU A 86 -7.80 20.02 -11.44
C LEU A 86 -6.87 18.80 -11.41
N LEU A 87 -5.57 19.02 -11.40
CA LEU A 87 -4.60 17.94 -11.39
C LEU A 87 -4.48 17.23 -10.02
N ALA A 88 -4.66 17.97 -8.92
CA ALA A 88 -4.78 17.35 -7.60
C ALA A 88 -6.01 16.42 -7.53
N ARG A 89 -7.16 16.87 -8.03
CA ARG A 89 -8.37 16.02 -8.13
C ARG A 89 -8.15 14.81 -9.04
N LEU A 90 -7.48 15.00 -10.18
CA LEU A 90 -7.13 13.90 -11.08
C LEU A 90 -6.25 12.86 -10.37
N GLY A 91 -5.18 13.29 -9.71
CA GLY A 91 -4.28 12.41 -8.97
C GLY A 91 -4.99 11.66 -7.85
N LEU A 92 -5.84 12.35 -7.06
CA LEU A 92 -6.64 11.73 -6.01
C LEU A 92 -7.64 10.71 -6.57
N SER A 93 -8.33 11.02 -7.67
CA SER A 93 -9.29 10.09 -8.29
C SER A 93 -8.60 8.82 -8.80
N ILE A 94 -7.44 8.96 -9.43
CA ILE A 94 -6.65 7.82 -9.93
C ILE A 94 -6.15 6.96 -8.78
N VAL A 95 -5.58 7.56 -7.73
CA VAL A 95 -5.04 6.77 -6.61
C VAL A 95 -6.13 6.06 -5.83
N THR A 96 -7.29 6.71 -5.64
CA THR A 96 -8.45 6.08 -4.99
C THR A 96 -8.90 4.84 -5.75
N LEU A 97 -9.00 4.92 -7.07
CA LEU A 97 -9.33 3.78 -7.91
C LEU A 97 -8.29 2.65 -7.77
N ILE A 98 -7.00 2.98 -7.86
CA ILE A 98 -5.92 1.99 -7.72
C ILE A 98 -5.97 1.33 -6.34
N LYS A 99 -6.18 2.10 -5.27
CA LYS A 99 -6.31 1.56 -3.90
C LYS A 99 -7.51 0.64 -3.77
N GLN A 100 -8.66 1.00 -4.34
CA GLN A 100 -9.87 0.15 -4.33
C GLN A 100 -9.64 -1.16 -5.08
N ASP A 101 -9.10 -1.09 -6.30
CA ASP A 101 -8.81 -2.27 -7.10
C ASP A 101 -7.80 -3.18 -6.40
N LEU A 102 -6.73 -2.60 -5.85
CA LEU A 102 -5.69 -3.32 -5.13
C LEU A 102 -6.22 -4.00 -3.87
N PHE A 103 -7.00 -3.28 -3.06
CA PHE A 103 -7.59 -3.82 -1.84
C PHE A 103 -8.59 -4.93 -2.14
N SER A 104 -9.47 -4.71 -3.14
CA SER A 104 -10.40 -5.74 -3.60
C SER A 104 -9.69 -7.00 -4.09
N HIS A 105 -8.56 -6.85 -4.79
CA HIS A 105 -7.75 -7.97 -5.24
C HIS A 105 -7.05 -8.69 -4.07
N LEU A 106 -6.46 -7.95 -3.12
CA LEU A 106 -5.84 -8.52 -1.92
C LEU A 106 -6.82 -9.42 -1.14
N LEU A 107 -8.07 -8.98 -0.97
CA LEU A 107 -9.09 -9.78 -0.26
C LEU A 107 -9.46 -11.09 -0.97
N LYS A 108 -9.06 -11.27 -2.23
CA LYS A 108 -9.33 -12.47 -3.01
C LYS A 108 -8.12 -13.38 -3.16
N LEU A 109 -6.96 -12.97 -2.67
CA LEU A 109 -5.74 -13.79 -2.73
C LEU A 109 -5.82 -14.96 -1.74
N PRO A 110 -5.17 -16.09 -2.06
CA PRO A 110 -5.12 -17.24 -1.18
C PRO A 110 -4.36 -16.93 0.11
N ILE A 111 -4.72 -17.59 1.22
CA ILE A 111 -4.08 -17.39 2.54
C ILE A 111 -2.57 -17.64 2.47
N SER A 112 -2.12 -18.63 1.70
CA SER A 112 -0.71 -18.94 1.50
C SER A 112 0.13 -17.76 0.95
N PHE A 113 -0.51 -16.77 0.34
CA PHE A 113 0.14 -15.52 -0.06
C PHE A 113 0.49 -14.66 1.16
N PHE A 114 -0.43 -14.54 2.13
CA PHE A 114 -0.24 -13.74 3.33
C PHE A 114 0.79 -14.35 4.29
N ASP A 115 0.89 -15.68 4.32
CA ASP A 115 1.92 -16.40 5.11
C ASP A 115 3.34 -16.07 4.63
N LYS A 116 3.51 -15.80 3.32
CA LYS A 116 4.80 -15.50 2.68
C LYS A 116 5.16 -14.02 2.63
N HIS A 117 4.19 -13.13 2.83
CA HIS A 117 4.37 -11.68 2.67
C HIS A 117 4.02 -10.95 3.97
N PRO A 118 5.00 -10.31 4.64
CA PRO A 118 4.72 -9.54 5.85
C PRO A 118 3.70 -8.42 5.61
N VAL A 119 2.79 -8.23 6.55
CA VAL A 119 1.73 -7.19 6.48
C VAL A 119 2.31 -5.81 6.20
N GLY A 120 3.47 -5.47 6.79
CA GLY A 120 4.15 -4.20 6.55
C GLY A 120 4.57 -3.98 5.09
N GLU A 121 4.94 -5.04 4.37
CA GLU A 121 5.24 -4.96 2.93
C GLU A 121 3.99 -4.66 2.13
N LEU A 122 2.87 -5.32 2.44
CA LEU A 122 1.59 -5.10 1.77
C LEU A 122 1.05 -3.70 2.03
N MET A 123 1.15 -3.20 3.27
CA MET A 123 0.81 -1.83 3.63
C MET A 123 1.65 -0.81 2.87
N SER A 124 2.98 -1.03 2.78
CA SER A 124 3.86 -0.15 2.00
C SER A 124 3.48 -0.12 0.51
N ARG A 125 3.07 -1.24 -0.07
CA ARG A 125 2.61 -1.31 -1.47
C ARG A 125 1.27 -0.58 -1.66
N THR A 126 0.37 -0.72 -0.71
CA THR A 126 -0.97 -0.11 -0.77
C THR A 126 -0.92 1.40 -0.52
N GLU A 127 -0.05 1.88 0.38
CA GLU A 127 0.04 3.30 0.72
C GLU A 127 1.17 4.01 -0.04
N THR A 128 2.43 3.67 0.22
CA THR A 128 3.59 4.41 -0.29
C THR A 128 3.71 4.33 -1.82
N ASP A 129 3.47 3.16 -2.42
CA ASP A 129 3.61 3.01 -3.87
C ASP A 129 2.45 3.70 -4.62
N THR A 130 1.24 3.67 -4.08
CA THR A 130 0.10 4.38 -4.69
C THR A 130 0.24 5.90 -4.58
N GLU A 131 0.77 6.41 -3.44
CA GLU A 131 1.03 7.84 -3.28
C GLU A 131 2.07 8.37 -4.29
N ARG A 132 3.12 7.60 -4.59
CA ARG A 132 4.07 7.97 -5.66
C ARG A 132 3.43 8.04 -7.04
N VAL A 133 2.45 7.17 -7.30
CA VAL A 133 1.66 7.22 -8.54
C VAL A 133 0.76 8.47 -8.53
N ARG A 134 0.14 8.82 -7.40
CA ARG A 134 -0.62 10.08 -7.26
C ARG A 134 0.25 11.29 -7.61
N ASP A 135 1.43 11.39 -6.99
CA ASP A 135 2.33 12.53 -7.19
C ASP A 135 2.77 12.69 -8.65
N MET A 136 2.92 11.59 -9.37
CA MET A 136 3.19 11.62 -10.80
C MET A 136 2.06 12.28 -11.61
N PHE A 137 0.79 12.02 -11.25
CA PHE A 137 -0.36 12.59 -11.97
C PHE A 137 -0.72 14.00 -11.52
N SER A 138 -0.42 14.38 -10.27
CA SER A 138 -0.73 15.69 -9.71
C SER A 138 0.42 16.70 -9.92
N ASN A 139 1.35 16.74 -8.98
CA ASN A 139 2.36 17.79 -8.89
C ASN A 139 3.45 17.68 -9.96
N LEU A 140 3.97 16.46 -10.16
CA LEU A 140 5.11 16.26 -11.09
C LEU A 140 4.68 16.39 -12.54
N GLY A 141 3.52 15.81 -12.90
CA GLY A 141 3.00 15.89 -14.26
C GLY A 141 2.68 17.34 -14.66
N ALA A 142 2.09 18.11 -13.73
CA ALA A 142 1.78 19.52 -13.96
C ALA A 142 3.03 20.36 -14.23
N ASN A 143 3.99 20.30 -13.30
CA ASN A 143 5.22 21.08 -13.39
C ASN A 143 6.03 20.72 -14.64
N LEU A 144 6.15 19.43 -14.93
CA LEU A 144 6.88 18.95 -16.11
C LEU A 144 6.27 19.49 -17.41
N ILE A 145 4.94 19.45 -17.54
CA ILE A 145 4.24 19.91 -18.74
C ILE A 145 4.41 21.45 -18.90
N VAL A 146 4.16 22.22 -17.84
CA VAL A 146 4.32 23.67 -17.88
C VAL A 146 5.75 24.05 -18.22
N ASN A 147 6.74 23.41 -17.57
CA ASN A 147 8.16 23.71 -17.78
C ASN A 147 8.62 23.39 -19.20
N VAL A 148 8.20 22.24 -19.75
CA VAL A 148 8.52 21.86 -21.13
C VAL A 148 7.86 22.82 -22.13
N LEU A 149 6.58 23.16 -21.94
CA LEU A 149 5.88 24.12 -22.81
C LEU A 149 6.48 25.53 -22.73
N THR A 150 6.83 25.98 -21.52
CA THR A 150 7.50 27.28 -21.32
C THR A 150 8.87 27.32 -22.02
N MET A 151 9.68 26.27 -21.86
CA MET A 151 10.97 26.17 -22.57
C MET A 151 10.79 26.19 -24.08
N ILE A 152 9.88 25.41 -24.63
CA ILE A 152 9.56 25.40 -26.08
C ILE A 152 9.13 26.79 -26.51
N GLY A 153 8.30 27.46 -25.73
CA GLY A 153 7.85 28.82 -26.03
C GLY A 153 8.98 29.86 -25.99
N ILE A 154 9.85 29.83 -24.96
CA ILE A 154 11.03 30.70 -24.86
C ILE A 154 11.95 30.49 -26.07
N PHE A 155 12.27 29.25 -26.42
CA PHE A 155 13.11 28.95 -27.60
C PHE A 155 12.43 29.37 -28.89
N GLY A 156 11.12 29.14 -29.04
CA GLY A 156 10.35 29.54 -30.21
C GLY A 156 10.37 31.05 -30.44
N VAL A 157 10.06 31.83 -29.40
CA VAL A 157 10.08 33.30 -29.48
C VAL A 157 11.50 33.82 -29.71
N THR A 158 12.49 33.30 -28.99
CA THR A 158 13.89 33.74 -29.15
C THR A 158 14.42 33.36 -30.55
N PHE A 159 14.05 32.21 -31.09
CA PHE A 159 14.43 31.80 -32.44
C PHE A 159 13.82 32.70 -33.52
N ALA A 160 12.56 33.05 -33.36
CA ALA A 160 11.87 33.98 -34.28
C ALA A 160 12.52 35.38 -34.31
N LEU A 161 13.05 35.84 -33.18
CA LEU A 161 13.67 37.14 -33.06
C LEU A 161 15.17 37.14 -33.38
N VAL A 162 15.93 36.22 -32.82
CA VAL A 162 17.39 36.09 -32.94
C VAL A 162 17.80 34.61 -32.97
N PRO A 163 17.81 33.91 -34.14
CA PRO A 163 18.05 32.49 -34.25
C PRO A 163 19.40 32.03 -33.62
N ARG A 164 20.47 32.82 -33.81
CA ARG A 164 21.80 32.51 -33.25
C ARG A 164 21.78 32.45 -31.72
N LEU A 165 21.04 33.36 -31.05
CA LEU A 165 20.91 33.37 -29.60
C LEU A 165 20.10 32.17 -29.12
N ALA A 166 19.01 31.83 -29.79
CA ALA A 166 18.21 30.66 -29.45
C ALA A 166 19.01 29.36 -29.49
N LEU A 167 19.88 29.18 -30.46
CA LEU A 167 20.77 28.02 -30.57
C LEU A 167 21.80 27.97 -29.42
N ILE A 168 22.38 29.13 -29.06
CA ILE A 168 23.31 29.21 -27.92
C ILE A 168 22.58 28.87 -26.61
N MET A 169 21.40 29.47 -26.38
CA MET A 169 20.58 29.19 -25.19
C MET A 169 20.19 27.71 -25.13
N ALA A 170 19.80 27.10 -26.26
CA ALA A 170 19.45 25.68 -26.32
C ALA A 170 20.67 24.80 -25.99
N GLY A 171 21.84 25.09 -26.55
CA GLY A 171 23.08 24.36 -26.25
C GLY A 171 23.46 24.44 -24.77
N VAL A 172 23.42 25.64 -24.18
CA VAL A 172 23.68 25.85 -22.75
C VAL A 172 22.63 25.11 -21.89
N SER A 173 21.35 25.15 -22.25
CA SER A 173 20.28 24.43 -21.53
C SER A 173 20.47 22.93 -21.56
N VAL A 174 20.84 22.34 -22.70
CA VAL A 174 21.14 20.91 -22.83
C VAL A 174 22.35 20.53 -21.99
N LEU A 175 23.40 21.35 -21.98
CA LEU A 175 24.59 21.13 -21.15
C LEU A 175 24.22 21.15 -19.65
N LEU A 176 23.49 22.19 -19.20
CA LEU A 176 23.05 22.31 -17.80
C LEU A 176 22.14 21.16 -17.40
N LEU A 177 21.18 20.78 -18.23
CA LEU A 177 20.29 19.65 -17.99
C LEU A 177 21.09 18.35 -17.82
N THR A 178 22.09 18.12 -18.68
CA THR A 178 22.96 16.95 -18.60
C THR A 178 23.75 16.93 -17.30
N VAL A 179 24.34 18.08 -16.91
CA VAL A 179 25.08 18.22 -15.64
C VAL A 179 24.17 17.94 -14.46
N LEU A 180 22.96 18.48 -14.45
CA LEU A 180 22.01 18.29 -13.37
C LEU A 180 21.50 16.84 -13.29
N ILE A 181 21.25 16.18 -14.41
CA ILE A 181 20.87 14.76 -14.43
C ILE A 181 21.97 13.89 -13.81
N VAL A 182 23.24 14.12 -14.19
CA VAL A 182 24.39 13.40 -13.63
C VAL A 182 24.54 13.70 -12.14
N PHE A 183 24.40 14.96 -11.75
CA PHE A 183 24.45 15.40 -10.36
C PHE A 183 23.38 14.72 -9.50
N PHE A 184 22.10 14.81 -9.90
CA PHE A 184 21.01 14.17 -9.16
C PHE A 184 21.14 12.65 -9.11
N SER A 185 21.67 12.02 -10.15
CA SER A 185 21.90 10.58 -10.16
C SER A 185 22.95 10.14 -9.11
N LYS A 186 24.00 10.94 -8.88
CA LYS A 186 25.01 10.69 -7.85
C LYS A 186 24.48 10.95 -6.43
N ILE A 187 23.79 12.06 -6.23
CA ILE A 187 23.16 12.39 -4.93
C ILE A 187 22.11 11.34 -4.55
N PHE A 188 21.39 10.79 -5.49
CA PHE A 188 20.39 9.75 -5.24
C PHE A 188 20.99 8.52 -4.54
N SER A 189 22.20 8.09 -4.93
CA SER A 189 22.85 6.97 -4.26
C SER A 189 23.20 7.28 -2.79
N MET A 190 23.47 8.55 -2.48
CA MET A 190 23.70 8.99 -1.09
C MET A 190 22.39 9.02 -0.29
N TYR A 191 21.29 9.45 -0.91
CA TYR A 191 19.96 9.38 -0.28
C TYR A 191 19.51 7.95 -0.01
N GLU A 192 19.81 6.99 -0.91
CA GLU A 192 19.54 5.58 -0.65
C GLU A 192 20.29 5.05 0.57
N LYS A 193 21.58 5.44 0.73
CA LYS A 193 22.35 5.11 1.94
C LYS A 193 21.77 5.78 3.19
N ALA A 194 21.39 7.07 3.13
CA ALA A 194 20.75 7.74 4.24
C ALA A 194 19.43 7.08 4.65
N ARG A 195 18.65 6.60 3.67
CA ARG A 195 17.43 5.82 3.92
C ARG A 195 17.71 4.48 4.58
N SER A 196 18.79 3.77 4.19
CA SER A 196 19.16 2.52 4.85
C SER A 196 19.58 2.73 6.30
N PHE A 197 20.32 3.82 6.61
CA PHE A 197 20.62 4.19 7.99
C PHE A 197 19.35 4.54 8.78
N TYR A 198 18.41 5.26 8.17
CA TYR A 198 17.13 5.56 8.82
C TYR A 198 16.36 4.27 9.15
N ALA A 199 16.27 3.33 8.21
CA ALA A 199 15.61 2.04 8.43
C ALA A 199 16.29 1.25 9.56
N ALA A 200 17.62 1.26 9.64
CA ALA A 200 18.36 0.63 10.73
C ALA A 200 18.08 1.28 12.10
N ILE A 201 17.98 2.61 12.15
CA ILE A 201 17.59 3.35 13.36
C ILE A 201 16.18 2.97 13.79
N VAL A 202 15.22 2.98 12.88
CA VAL A 202 13.82 2.62 13.18
C VAL A 202 13.73 1.17 13.69
N ALA A 203 14.48 0.24 13.09
CA ALA A 203 14.53 -1.14 13.56
C ALA A 203 15.06 -1.25 14.99
N LYS A 204 16.20 -0.56 15.31
CA LYS A 204 16.75 -0.50 16.67
C LYS A 204 15.78 0.11 17.68
N VAL A 205 15.12 1.22 17.32
CA VAL A 205 14.12 1.87 18.19
C VAL A 205 12.96 0.90 18.48
N THR A 206 12.47 0.22 17.44
CA THR A 206 11.39 -0.77 17.60
C THR A 206 11.81 -1.92 18.51
N GLU A 207 13.02 -2.46 18.30
CA GLU A 207 13.59 -3.52 19.14
C GLU A 207 13.72 -3.09 20.60
N PHE A 208 14.25 -1.87 20.86
CA PHE A 208 14.42 -1.36 22.22
C PHE A 208 13.09 -1.06 22.91
N ILE A 209 12.09 -0.57 22.17
CA ILE A 209 10.74 -0.36 22.73
C ILE A 209 10.08 -1.69 23.05
N GLN A 210 10.15 -2.68 22.16
CA GLN A 210 9.61 -4.01 22.41
C GLN A 210 10.31 -4.73 23.57
N GLY A 211 11.62 -4.51 23.73
CA GLY A 211 12.43 -5.05 24.83
C GLY A 211 12.58 -4.13 26.04
N ILE A 212 11.76 -3.07 26.18
CA ILE A 212 11.94 -2.04 27.21
C ILE A 212 11.91 -2.58 28.63
N GLU A 213 11.06 -3.57 28.91
CA GLU A 213 11.00 -4.22 30.22
C GLU A 213 12.32 -4.90 30.58
N VAL A 214 12.93 -5.60 29.62
CA VAL A 214 14.22 -6.26 29.78
C VAL A 214 15.32 -5.22 30.00
N LEU A 215 15.36 -4.17 29.16
CA LEU A 215 16.35 -3.09 29.29
C LEU A 215 16.29 -2.41 30.67
N LYS A 216 15.09 -2.15 31.19
CA LYS A 216 14.86 -1.58 32.53
C LYS A 216 15.24 -2.55 33.63
N ALA A 217 14.82 -3.83 33.53
CA ALA A 217 15.09 -4.84 34.55
C ALA A 217 16.61 -5.08 34.73
N TYR A 218 17.39 -4.99 33.64
CA TYR A 218 18.85 -5.19 33.69
C TYR A 218 19.67 -3.89 33.75
N GLY A 219 19.01 -2.71 33.89
CA GLY A 219 19.68 -1.40 33.97
C GLY A 219 20.48 -1.01 32.72
N ARG A 220 20.05 -1.47 31.53
CA ARG A 220 20.78 -1.30 30.27
C ARG A 220 20.24 -0.18 29.36
N THR A 221 19.41 0.73 29.86
CA THR A 221 18.87 1.87 29.09
C THR A 221 19.98 2.78 28.55
N GLY A 222 21.03 3.10 29.35
CA GLY A 222 22.14 3.91 28.88
C GLY A 222 22.96 3.28 27.74
N TRP A 223 23.07 1.96 27.72
CA TRP A 223 23.67 1.26 26.57
C TRP A 223 22.80 1.44 25.31
N ALA A 224 21.50 1.29 25.42
CA ALA A 224 20.58 1.46 24.29
C ALA A 224 20.62 2.90 23.73
N GLU A 225 20.70 3.90 24.60
CA GLU A 225 20.88 5.31 24.21
C GLU A 225 22.19 5.53 23.43
N THR A 226 23.30 4.95 23.92
CA THR A 226 24.60 5.07 23.25
C THR A 226 24.59 4.43 21.86
N GLU A 227 23.99 3.26 21.72
CA GLU A 227 23.83 2.56 20.43
C GLU A 227 22.99 3.34 19.43
N LEU A 228 21.91 3.97 19.93
CA LEU A 228 21.03 4.78 19.10
C LEU A 228 21.72 6.08 18.66
N ASP A 229 22.44 6.74 19.57
CA ASP A 229 23.19 7.96 19.29
C ASP A 229 24.30 7.72 18.25
N ALA A 230 25.01 6.59 18.35
CA ALA A 230 26.02 6.21 17.36
C ALA A 230 25.42 6.04 15.95
N ALA A 231 24.27 5.36 15.85
CA ALA A 231 23.57 5.19 14.59
C ALA A 231 23.01 6.53 14.04
N ALA A 232 22.48 7.38 14.91
CA ALA A 232 21.98 8.70 14.56
C ALA A 232 23.09 9.62 14.04
N LYS A 233 24.28 9.64 14.67
CA LYS A 233 25.43 10.42 14.22
C LYS A 233 25.89 10.03 12.83
N GLN A 234 25.92 8.73 12.50
CA GLN A 234 26.25 8.28 11.14
C GLN A 234 25.28 8.83 10.10
N ARG A 235 23.97 8.79 10.39
CA ARG A 235 22.94 9.34 9.52
C ARG A 235 23.09 10.85 9.36
N VAL A 236 23.20 11.59 10.48
CA VAL A 236 23.33 13.06 10.47
C VAL A 236 24.55 13.50 9.66
N SER A 237 25.71 12.86 9.85
CA SER A 237 26.91 13.20 9.09
C SER A 237 26.74 13.04 7.58
N LEU A 238 26.02 12.01 7.15
CA LEU A 238 25.71 11.78 5.74
C LEU A 238 24.68 12.80 5.21
N GLU A 239 23.63 13.09 5.98
CA GLU A 239 22.59 14.07 5.59
C GLU A 239 23.17 15.49 5.49
N VAL A 240 24.03 15.90 6.43
CA VAL A 240 24.75 17.17 6.36
C VAL A 240 25.62 17.24 5.09
N ARG A 241 26.30 16.15 4.76
CA ARG A 241 27.12 16.10 3.54
C ARG A 241 26.25 16.20 2.27
N ILE A 242 25.12 15.51 2.22
CA ILE A 242 24.16 15.62 1.12
C ILE A 242 23.68 17.06 0.98
N SER A 243 23.22 17.66 2.08
CA SER A 243 22.71 19.05 2.10
C SER A 243 23.78 20.06 1.66
N LEU A 244 25.02 19.93 2.13
CA LEU A 244 26.11 20.80 1.70
C LEU A 244 26.35 20.71 0.17
N ILE A 245 26.35 19.50 -0.38
CA ILE A 245 26.54 19.29 -1.82
C ILE A 245 25.35 19.89 -2.61
N GLU A 246 24.11 19.67 -2.16
CA GLU A 246 22.91 20.22 -2.82
C GLU A 246 22.87 21.73 -2.77
N TYR A 247 23.02 22.32 -1.57
CA TYR A 247 22.99 23.78 -1.42
C TYR A 247 24.13 24.45 -2.17
N THR A 248 25.33 23.85 -2.20
CA THR A 248 26.44 24.38 -3.00
C THR A 248 26.09 24.38 -4.49
N MET A 249 25.53 23.28 -5.00
CA MET A 249 25.13 23.20 -6.42
C MET A 249 24.04 24.21 -6.76
N MET A 250 23.00 24.31 -5.90
CA MET A 250 21.92 25.29 -6.12
C MET A 250 22.41 26.72 -6.05
N SER A 251 23.29 27.03 -5.08
CA SER A 251 23.92 28.36 -4.99
C SER A 251 24.79 28.67 -6.20
N VAL A 252 25.56 27.73 -6.70
CA VAL A 252 26.35 27.92 -7.94
C VAL A 252 25.41 28.16 -9.14
N LEU A 253 24.32 27.41 -9.24
CA LEU A 253 23.35 27.55 -10.35
C LEU A 253 22.69 28.94 -10.32
N GLU A 254 22.16 29.36 -9.18
CA GLU A 254 21.37 30.59 -9.05
C GLU A 254 22.25 31.84 -8.91
N SER A 255 23.31 31.79 -8.08
CA SER A 255 24.11 32.97 -7.73
C SER A 255 25.32 33.18 -8.62
N LEU A 256 25.77 32.17 -9.38
CA LEU A 256 26.92 32.30 -10.28
C LEU A 256 26.52 32.16 -11.75
N ILE A 257 25.90 31.04 -12.13
CA ILE A 257 25.59 30.73 -13.54
C ILE A 257 24.54 31.69 -14.08
N GLY A 258 23.49 31.99 -13.31
CA GLY A 258 22.43 32.95 -13.71
C GLY A 258 23.00 34.34 -14.00
N PRO A 259 23.66 35.02 -13.06
CA PRO A 259 24.29 36.32 -13.30
C PRO A 259 25.35 36.31 -14.40
N LEU A 260 26.21 35.27 -14.48
CA LEU A 260 27.21 35.16 -15.57
C LEU A 260 26.52 35.09 -16.94
N PHE A 261 25.42 34.38 -17.07
CA PHE A 261 24.66 34.31 -18.29
C PHE A 261 24.09 35.69 -18.65
N ILE A 262 23.56 36.46 -17.68
CA ILE A 262 23.06 37.82 -17.88
C ILE A 262 24.21 38.75 -18.34
N VAL A 263 25.36 38.71 -17.67
CA VAL A 263 26.52 39.49 -18.05
C VAL A 263 26.99 39.15 -19.47
N ALA A 264 27.06 37.87 -19.82
CA ALA A 264 27.41 37.42 -21.18
C ALA A 264 26.43 37.98 -22.23
N LEU A 265 25.11 37.93 -21.95
CA LEU A 265 24.11 38.51 -22.82
C LEU A 265 24.30 40.04 -22.99
N LEU A 266 24.54 40.76 -21.91
CA LEU A 266 24.78 42.19 -21.94
C LEU A 266 26.05 42.51 -22.75
N LEU A 267 27.16 41.82 -22.52
CA LEU A 267 28.39 42.05 -23.27
C LEU A 267 28.22 41.76 -24.77
N LEU A 268 27.46 40.77 -25.16
CA LEU A 268 27.24 40.40 -26.56
C LEU A 268 26.26 41.31 -27.29
N TYR A 269 25.24 41.82 -26.58
CA TYR A 269 24.12 42.50 -27.22
C TYR A 269 23.99 43.99 -26.87
N ALA A 270 24.57 44.50 -25.75
CA ALA A 270 24.58 45.93 -25.45
C ALA A 270 25.27 46.78 -26.54
N PRO A 271 26.41 46.38 -27.18
CA PRO A 271 26.95 47.10 -28.30
C PRO A 271 26.01 47.27 -29.49
N LYS A 272 25.11 46.29 -29.71
CA LYS A 272 24.11 46.33 -30.78
C LYS A 272 23.00 47.32 -30.48
N VAL A 273 22.71 47.60 -29.22
CA VAL A 273 21.80 48.67 -28.80
C VAL A 273 22.41 50.03 -29.10
N LEU A 274 23.71 50.19 -28.75
CA LEU A 274 24.41 51.45 -29.01
C LEU A 274 24.54 51.77 -30.52
N THR A 275 24.62 50.76 -31.36
CA THR A 275 24.63 50.91 -32.83
C THR A 275 23.24 50.97 -33.46
N GLY A 276 22.16 50.95 -32.66
CA GLY A 276 20.78 51.02 -33.15
C GLY A 276 20.29 49.76 -33.89
N THR A 277 21.06 48.67 -33.91
CA THR A 277 20.69 47.44 -34.59
C THR A 277 19.78 46.52 -33.75
N MET A 278 19.62 46.81 -32.45
CA MET A 278 18.74 46.11 -31.53
C MET A 278 18.15 47.10 -30.51
N THR A 279 16.91 46.85 -30.06
CA THR A 279 16.28 47.69 -29.05
C THR A 279 16.67 47.25 -27.63
N LEU A 280 16.61 48.17 -26.67
CA LEU A 280 16.87 47.90 -25.26
C LEU A 280 15.86 46.87 -24.70
N GLY A 281 14.59 46.98 -25.08
CA GLY A 281 13.56 46.04 -24.68
C GLY A 281 13.81 44.61 -25.18
N MET A 282 14.45 44.43 -26.36
CA MET A 282 14.87 43.11 -26.82
C MET A 282 15.94 42.48 -25.92
N VAL A 283 16.94 43.25 -25.50
CA VAL A 283 18.00 42.75 -24.60
C VAL A 283 17.40 42.36 -23.27
N LEU A 284 16.52 43.18 -22.71
CA LEU A 284 15.82 42.87 -21.47
C LEU A 284 14.91 41.63 -21.58
N LEU A 285 14.23 41.46 -22.72
CA LEU A 285 13.45 40.25 -23.00
C LEU A 285 14.32 38.99 -22.93
N PHE A 286 15.52 39.02 -23.53
CA PHE A 286 16.43 37.88 -23.52
C PHE A 286 17.03 37.62 -22.13
N VAL A 287 17.30 38.64 -21.35
CA VAL A 287 17.71 38.53 -19.94
C VAL A 287 16.63 37.85 -19.12
N GLU A 288 15.37 38.31 -19.24
CA GLU A 288 14.22 37.73 -18.56
C GLU A 288 13.98 36.26 -18.96
N TYR A 289 14.02 35.95 -20.26
CA TYR A 289 13.85 34.59 -20.75
C TYR A 289 15.01 33.68 -20.33
N GLY A 290 16.23 34.18 -20.30
CA GLY A 290 17.40 33.44 -19.84
C GLY A 290 17.33 33.11 -18.35
N ALA A 291 16.96 34.08 -17.51
CA ALA A 291 16.75 33.88 -16.10
C ALA A 291 15.63 32.86 -15.81
N ARG A 292 14.57 32.89 -16.62
CA ARG A 292 13.44 31.95 -16.50
C ARG A 292 13.72 30.52 -17.00
N LEU A 293 14.84 30.26 -17.68
CA LEU A 293 15.20 28.90 -18.13
C LEU A 293 15.82 28.05 -17.02
N LEU A 294 16.47 28.63 -16.04
CA LEU A 294 17.23 27.89 -15.03
C LEU A 294 16.32 27.01 -14.17
N ARG A 295 15.21 27.55 -13.71
CA ARG A 295 14.27 26.82 -12.86
C ARG A 295 13.60 25.63 -13.59
N PRO A 296 13.01 25.76 -14.78
CA PRO A 296 12.50 24.63 -15.56
C PRO A 296 13.53 23.53 -15.80
N ILE A 297 14.78 23.88 -16.09
CA ILE A 297 15.85 22.89 -16.31
C ILE A 297 16.08 22.06 -15.04
N ALA A 298 16.15 22.70 -13.88
CA ALA A 298 16.33 22.03 -12.60
C ALA A 298 15.11 21.14 -12.25
N GLU A 299 13.91 21.67 -12.40
CA GLU A 299 12.65 20.94 -12.11
C GLU A 299 12.41 19.77 -13.07
N ILE A 300 12.79 19.86 -14.34
CA ILE A 300 12.74 18.74 -15.29
C ILE A 300 13.70 17.63 -14.84
N ALA A 301 14.94 17.98 -14.48
CA ALA A 301 15.92 17.00 -14.03
C ALA A 301 15.45 16.24 -12.76
N GLU A 302 14.82 16.93 -11.82
CA GLU A 302 14.22 16.33 -10.62
C GLU A 302 13.00 15.47 -10.96
N SER A 303 12.12 15.96 -11.85
CA SER A 303 10.91 15.25 -12.28
C SER A 303 11.21 13.92 -12.95
N LEU A 304 12.28 13.83 -13.74
CA LEU A 304 12.72 12.57 -14.38
C LEU A 304 12.99 11.48 -13.33
N ARG A 305 13.62 11.83 -12.20
CA ARG A 305 13.86 10.90 -11.09
C ARG A 305 12.55 10.42 -10.47
N SER A 306 11.66 11.34 -10.17
CA SER A 306 10.36 11.04 -9.56
C SER A 306 9.48 10.18 -10.47
N LEU A 307 9.51 10.42 -11.78
CA LEU A 307 8.85 9.56 -12.77
C LEU A 307 9.43 8.14 -12.76
N GLN A 308 10.76 7.98 -12.61
CA GLN A 308 11.39 6.67 -12.51
C GLN A 308 10.94 5.93 -11.23
N GLN A 309 10.81 6.62 -10.11
CA GLN A 309 10.28 6.04 -8.86
C GLN A 309 8.81 5.62 -9.01
N ALA A 310 7.96 6.47 -9.58
CA ALA A 310 6.56 6.15 -9.85
C ALA A 310 6.41 4.94 -10.78
N ARG A 311 7.25 4.84 -11.82
CA ARG A 311 7.32 3.66 -12.70
C ARG A 311 7.64 2.39 -11.92
N THR A 312 8.60 2.42 -11.01
CA THR A 312 8.98 1.28 -10.17
C THR A 312 7.82 0.87 -9.25
N SER A 313 7.15 1.85 -8.63
CA SER A 313 5.98 1.62 -7.78
C SER A 313 4.82 1.01 -8.56
N LEU A 314 4.49 1.54 -9.73
CA LEU A 314 3.45 0.98 -10.60
C LEU A 314 3.78 -0.45 -11.05
N SER A 315 5.05 -0.75 -11.32
CA SER A 315 5.49 -2.12 -11.65
C SER A 315 5.26 -3.09 -10.47
N ARG A 316 5.50 -2.66 -9.22
CA ARG A 316 5.24 -3.48 -8.03
C ARG A 316 3.75 -3.70 -7.81
N ILE A 317 2.92 -2.67 -7.94
CA ILE A 317 1.46 -2.77 -7.87
C ILE A 317 0.95 -3.77 -8.91
N ARG A 318 1.40 -3.66 -10.16
CA ARG A 318 1.01 -4.60 -11.22
C ARG A 318 1.42 -6.04 -10.96
N LYS A 319 2.63 -6.27 -10.43
CA LYS A 319 3.06 -7.61 -10.05
C LYS A 319 2.15 -8.21 -8.98
N LEU A 320 1.70 -7.40 -8.03
CA LEU A 320 0.76 -7.82 -7.00
C LEU A 320 -0.62 -8.13 -7.60
N MET A 321 -1.13 -7.26 -8.48
CA MET A 321 -2.40 -7.48 -9.21
C MET A 321 -2.37 -8.66 -10.19
N ALA A 322 -1.20 -9.13 -10.59
CA ALA A 322 -1.05 -10.28 -11.49
C ALA A 322 -1.01 -11.64 -10.75
N ILE A 323 -1.01 -11.65 -9.44
CA ILE A 323 -1.08 -12.88 -8.64
C ILE A 323 -2.48 -13.47 -8.81
N ALA A 324 -2.56 -14.76 -9.03
CA ALA A 324 -3.83 -15.44 -9.22
C ALA A 324 -4.70 -15.35 -7.95
N GLU A 325 -5.97 -15.02 -8.13
CA GLU A 325 -6.97 -15.08 -7.07
C GLU A 325 -7.18 -16.53 -6.61
N GLU A 326 -7.78 -16.69 -5.44
CA GLU A 326 -8.11 -18.00 -4.89
C GLU A 326 -9.01 -18.78 -5.87
N PRO A 327 -8.69 -20.06 -6.16
CA PRO A 327 -9.48 -20.86 -7.11
C PRO A 327 -10.89 -21.15 -6.59
N ASN A 328 -11.80 -21.49 -7.51
CA ASN A 328 -13.19 -21.93 -7.23
C ASN A 328 -14.02 -20.95 -6.37
N ARG A 329 -13.73 -19.69 -6.45
CA ARG A 329 -14.44 -18.64 -5.72
C ARG A 329 -15.72 -18.26 -6.43
N GLY A 330 -16.86 -18.68 -5.88
CA GLY A 330 -18.17 -18.48 -6.50
C GLY A 330 -18.43 -19.38 -7.72
N VAL A 331 -17.60 -20.39 -7.95
CA VAL A 331 -17.69 -21.36 -9.05
C VAL A 331 -17.55 -22.76 -8.48
N GLY A 332 -18.44 -23.66 -8.81
CA GLY A 332 -18.40 -25.04 -8.35
C GLY A 332 -19.75 -25.52 -7.82
N LYS A 333 -19.76 -26.77 -7.31
CA LYS A 333 -20.95 -27.39 -6.74
C LYS A 333 -21.25 -26.80 -5.37
N ALA A 334 -22.52 -26.61 -5.04
CA ALA A 334 -22.94 -26.26 -3.69
C ALA A 334 -22.65 -27.45 -2.75
N PRO A 335 -21.96 -27.22 -1.62
CA PRO A 335 -21.65 -28.29 -0.70
C PRO A 335 -22.89 -28.68 0.11
N SER A 336 -23.02 -30.00 0.35
CA SER A 336 -23.93 -30.50 1.39
C SER A 336 -23.08 -31.33 2.34
N LEU A 337 -23.00 -31.20 3.57
CA LEU A 337 -22.34 -32.14 4.48
C LEU A 337 -23.43 -33.06 5.08
N ASP A 338 -23.84 -34.09 4.29
CA ASP A 338 -24.95 -34.98 4.63
C ASP A 338 -24.53 -36.42 4.89
N ARG A 339 -23.28 -36.77 4.55
CA ARG A 339 -22.70 -38.12 4.75
C ARG A 339 -21.39 -38.12 5.51
N GLU A 340 -20.31 -37.61 4.92
CA GLU A 340 -18.96 -37.76 5.48
C GLU A 340 -17.95 -36.76 4.89
N ILE A 341 -16.87 -36.55 5.62
CA ILE A 341 -15.63 -35.93 5.14
C ILE A 341 -14.61 -37.06 5.02
N ARG A 342 -13.98 -37.20 3.84
CA ARG A 342 -12.99 -38.24 3.59
C ARG A 342 -11.67 -37.62 3.14
N PHE A 343 -10.59 -38.02 3.77
CA PHE A 343 -9.23 -37.84 3.28
C PHE A 343 -8.83 -39.13 2.56
N ASP A 344 -8.36 -38.98 1.31
CA ASP A 344 -8.01 -40.10 0.45
C ASP A 344 -6.60 -39.91 -0.11
N HIS A 345 -5.65 -40.64 0.50
CA HIS A 345 -4.22 -40.60 0.16
C HIS A 345 -3.61 -39.21 0.08
N VAL A 346 -3.97 -38.29 1.02
CA VAL A 346 -3.59 -36.90 1.02
C VAL A 346 -2.11 -36.70 1.38
N TRP A 347 -1.39 -35.98 0.51
CA TRP A 347 -0.04 -35.49 0.74
C TRP A 347 -0.03 -33.98 0.65
N PHE A 348 0.63 -33.34 1.62
CA PHE A 348 0.73 -31.89 1.66
C PHE A 348 2.08 -31.41 2.17
N ALA A 349 2.66 -30.39 1.49
CA ALA A 349 3.82 -29.61 1.91
C ALA A 349 3.53 -28.13 1.73
N TYR A 350 4.03 -27.27 2.65
CA TYR A 350 3.94 -25.81 2.48
C TYR A 350 4.95 -25.31 1.45
N GLU A 351 6.13 -25.93 1.38
CA GLU A 351 7.19 -25.58 0.43
C GLU A 351 7.93 -26.82 -0.04
N GLY A 352 8.20 -26.89 -1.34
CA GLY A 352 9.00 -27.94 -1.96
C GLY A 352 8.54 -29.35 -1.63
N ASP A 353 9.48 -30.21 -1.24
CA ASP A 353 9.28 -31.63 -0.91
C ASP A 353 9.29 -31.91 0.61
N GLU A 354 9.18 -30.86 1.44
CA GLU A 354 9.08 -31.03 2.89
C GLU A 354 7.64 -31.40 3.29
N TRP A 355 7.33 -32.71 3.16
CA TRP A 355 6.00 -33.24 3.41
C TRP A 355 5.59 -33.11 4.87
N VAL A 356 4.55 -32.29 5.14
CA VAL A 356 3.89 -32.14 6.44
C VAL A 356 2.85 -33.23 6.66
N LEU A 357 2.11 -33.60 5.61
CA LEU A 357 1.20 -34.75 5.61
C LEU A 357 1.65 -35.74 4.55
N ARG A 358 1.58 -37.04 4.91
CA ARG A 358 2.12 -38.15 4.12
C ARG A 358 1.12 -39.28 4.07
N ASP A 359 0.47 -39.49 2.93
CA ASP A 359 -0.44 -40.62 2.69
C ASP A 359 -1.55 -40.71 3.73
N LEU A 360 -2.20 -39.55 4.01
CA LEU A 360 -3.19 -39.44 5.05
C LEU A 360 -4.56 -39.91 4.53
N SER A 361 -5.11 -40.99 5.13
CA SER A 361 -6.43 -41.52 4.74
C SER A 361 -7.27 -41.83 5.98
N PHE A 362 -8.42 -41.19 6.09
CA PHE A 362 -9.42 -41.41 7.13
C PHE A 362 -10.78 -40.86 6.77
N VAL A 363 -11.83 -41.24 7.51
CA VAL A 363 -13.20 -40.82 7.28
C VAL A 363 -13.81 -40.27 8.58
N ILE A 364 -14.47 -39.10 8.47
CA ILE A 364 -15.23 -38.49 9.55
C ILE A 364 -16.71 -38.48 9.14
N PRO A 365 -17.56 -39.31 9.76
CA PRO A 365 -19.00 -39.32 9.47
C PRO A 365 -19.69 -38.02 9.90
N LYS A 366 -20.77 -37.65 9.22
CA LYS A 366 -21.65 -36.54 9.64
C LYS A 366 -22.11 -36.73 11.08
N GLY A 367 -22.10 -35.65 11.83
CA GLY A 367 -22.58 -35.61 13.23
C GLY A 367 -21.61 -36.22 14.24
N SER A 368 -20.44 -36.74 13.81
CA SER A 368 -19.45 -37.27 14.72
C SER A 368 -18.56 -36.19 15.29
N PHE A 369 -18.10 -36.41 16.52
CA PHE A 369 -17.06 -35.64 17.17
C PHE A 369 -15.70 -36.35 17.00
N ALA A 370 -14.82 -35.76 16.20
CA ALA A 370 -13.49 -36.28 15.88
C ALA A 370 -12.42 -35.48 16.60
N ALA A 371 -11.52 -36.15 17.31
CA ALA A 371 -10.32 -35.55 17.92
C ALA A 371 -9.07 -35.93 17.12
N ILE A 372 -8.26 -34.95 16.75
CA ILE A 372 -6.97 -35.11 16.11
C ILE A 372 -5.89 -34.85 17.15
N VAL A 373 -5.08 -35.84 17.45
CA VAL A 373 -4.04 -35.79 18.48
C VAL A 373 -2.67 -36.14 17.91
N GLY A 374 -1.61 -35.65 18.53
CA GLY A 374 -0.23 -35.92 18.12
C GLY A 374 0.75 -34.87 18.63
N ALA A 375 2.03 -35.10 18.47
CA ALA A 375 3.07 -34.15 18.86
C ALA A 375 2.96 -32.80 18.11
N SER A 376 3.57 -31.75 18.65
CA SER A 376 3.67 -30.48 17.92
C SER A 376 4.39 -30.69 16.59
N GLY A 377 3.92 -30.06 15.51
CA GLY A 377 4.48 -30.26 14.17
C GLY A 377 4.01 -31.54 13.45
N SER A 378 3.10 -32.35 14.02
CA SER A 378 2.60 -33.56 13.34
C SER A 378 1.60 -33.29 12.20
N GLY A 379 1.23 -32.02 11.90
CA GLY A 379 0.33 -31.67 10.81
C GLY A 379 -1.13 -31.47 11.22
N LYS A 380 -1.45 -31.38 12.52
CA LYS A 380 -2.83 -31.25 13.02
C LYS A 380 -3.55 -29.99 12.50
N SER A 381 -2.97 -28.79 12.70
CA SER A 381 -3.54 -27.53 12.21
C SER A 381 -3.56 -27.45 10.69
N THR A 382 -2.68 -28.20 10.01
CA THR A 382 -2.69 -28.33 8.55
C THR A 382 -3.97 -29.00 8.04
N ILE A 383 -4.51 -29.98 8.78
CA ILE A 383 -5.79 -30.61 8.43
C ILE A 383 -6.93 -29.58 8.48
N ILE A 384 -6.95 -28.70 9.49
CA ILE A 384 -7.93 -27.59 9.57
C ILE A 384 -7.77 -26.65 8.37
N SER A 385 -6.52 -26.25 8.05
CA SER A 385 -6.24 -25.37 6.91
C SER A 385 -6.70 -25.97 5.58
N LEU A 386 -6.49 -27.27 5.38
CA LEU A 386 -6.96 -28.00 4.20
C LEU A 386 -8.48 -28.07 4.13
N LEU A 387 -9.17 -28.34 5.25
CA LEU A 387 -10.64 -28.39 5.32
C LEU A 387 -11.28 -27.03 5.08
N CYS A 388 -10.64 -25.94 5.51
CA CYS A 388 -11.07 -24.57 5.20
C CYS A 388 -10.76 -24.16 3.75
N GLY A 389 -10.04 -25.00 2.98
CA GLY A 389 -9.56 -24.64 1.65
C GLY A 389 -8.54 -23.49 1.65
N PHE A 390 -7.84 -23.24 2.77
CA PHE A 390 -6.75 -22.28 2.85
C PHE A 390 -5.47 -22.80 2.16
N ALA A 391 -5.39 -24.11 2.01
CA ALA A 391 -4.34 -24.83 1.31
C ALA A 391 -4.95 -25.98 0.51
N HIS A 392 -4.23 -26.48 -0.50
CA HIS A 392 -4.67 -27.59 -1.36
C HIS A 392 -3.65 -28.72 -1.32
N PRO A 393 -4.07 -29.98 -1.24
CA PRO A 393 -3.17 -31.12 -1.26
C PRO A 393 -2.47 -31.22 -2.62
N GLN A 394 -1.18 -31.61 -2.62
CA GLN A 394 -0.44 -31.85 -3.85
C GLN A 394 -0.70 -33.25 -4.44
N LYS A 395 -1.11 -34.22 -3.59
CA LYS A 395 -1.53 -35.57 -4.04
C LYS A 395 -2.69 -36.04 -3.17
N GLY A 396 -3.55 -36.89 -3.75
CA GLY A 396 -4.76 -37.37 -3.11
C GLY A 396 -5.87 -36.31 -3.13
N HIS A 397 -6.99 -36.61 -2.48
CA HIS A 397 -8.18 -35.76 -2.49
C HIS A 397 -8.82 -35.65 -1.11
N ILE A 398 -9.42 -34.50 -0.84
CA ILE A 398 -10.34 -34.32 0.28
C ILE A 398 -11.74 -34.28 -0.30
N LEU A 399 -12.58 -35.20 0.12
CA LEU A 399 -13.92 -35.40 -0.43
C LEU A 399 -14.96 -34.99 0.63
N ILE A 400 -15.92 -34.20 0.22
CA ILE A 400 -17.12 -33.84 1.00
C ILE A 400 -18.32 -34.54 0.33
N ASP A 401 -18.90 -35.50 1.02
CA ASP A 401 -19.98 -36.35 0.47
C ASP A 401 -19.62 -37.03 -0.86
N GLY A 402 -18.33 -37.31 -1.08
CA GLY A 402 -17.81 -37.90 -2.32
C GLY A 402 -17.46 -36.91 -3.42
N VAL A 403 -17.63 -35.59 -3.19
CA VAL A 403 -17.23 -34.54 -4.12
C VAL A 403 -15.87 -33.97 -3.69
N PRO A 404 -14.86 -33.91 -4.57
CA PRO A 404 -13.57 -33.30 -4.26
C PRO A 404 -13.74 -31.83 -3.85
N LEU A 405 -13.02 -31.40 -2.81
CA LEU A 405 -13.10 -30.03 -2.26
C LEU A 405 -12.66 -28.99 -3.28
N ASP A 406 -11.79 -29.32 -4.21
CA ASP A 406 -11.34 -28.50 -5.33
C ASP A 406 -12.39 -28.33 -6.45
N GLU A 407 -13.49 -29.11 -6.44
CA GLU A 407 -14.64 -28.93 -7.30
C GLU A 407 -15.81 -28.17 -6.64
N ILE A 408 -15.69 -27.85 -5.34
CA ILE A 408 -16.72 -27.17 -4.55
C ILE A 408 -16.48 -25.65 -4.60
N ASP A 409 -17.57 -24.87 -4.62
CA ASP A 409 -17.47 -23.42 -4.37
C ASP A 409 -16.97 -23.17 -2.94
N ILE A 410 -15.73 -22.71 -2.85
CA ILE A 410 -15.05 -22.53 -1.54
C ILE A 410 -15.73 -21.47 -0.67
N VAL A 411 -16.34 -20.46 -1.25
CA VAL A 411 -17.07 -19.42 -0.50
C VAL A 411 -18.36 -20.00 0.10
N ALA A 412 -19.06 -20.80 -0.67
CA ALA A 412 -20.27 -21.50 -0.19
C ALA A 412 -19.90 -22.56 0.86
N TRP A 413 -18.77 -23.27 0.68
CA TRP A 413 -18.27 -24.25 1.66
C TRP A 413 -17.96 -23.62 3.01
N ARG A 414 -17.25 -22.50 3.02
CA ARG A 414 -16.89 -21.79 4.26
C ARG A 414 -18.09 -21.31 5.07
N LYS A 415 -19.24 -21.06 4.43
CA LYS A 415 -20.50 -20.76 5.15
C LYS A 415 -21.00 -21.92 6.00
N HIS A 416 -20.60 -23.15 5.70
CA HIS A 416 -20.92 -24.33 6.50
C HIS A 416 -19.92 -24.59 7.64
N ILE A 417 -18.85 -23.81 7.74
CA ILE A 417 -17.78 -23.99 8.72
C ILE A 417 -17.87 -22.93 9.83
N GLY A 418 -17.89 -23.39 11.08
CA GLY A 418 -17.59 -22.57 12.25
C GLY A 418 -16.15 -22.81 12.67
N LEU A 419 -15.27 -21.83 12.46
CA LEU A 419 -13.85 -21.93 12.76
C LEU A 419 -13.50 -21.20 14.05
N VAL A 420 -12.84 -21.88 14.98
CA VAL A 420 -12.22 -21.30 16.17
C VAL A 420 -10.72 -21.60 16.14
N LEU A 421 -9.93 -20.56 16.00
CA LEU A 421 -8.45 -20.64 15.95
C LEU A 421 -7.86 -20.61 17.35
N GLN A 422 -6.64 -21.10 17.48
CA GLN A 422 -5.84 -21.10 18.70
C GLN A 422 -5.71 -19.69 19.30
N GLU A 423 -5.38 -18.70 18.47
CA GLU A 423 -5.42 -17.27 18.84
C GLU A 423 -6.71 -16.65 18.32
N SER A 424 -7.59 -16.28 19.25
CA SER A 424 -8.86 -15.62 18.91
C SER A 424 -8.63 -14.19 18.47
N PHE A 425 -8.85 -13.90 17.18
CA PHE A 425 -8.77 -12.54 16.65
C PHE A 425 -10.13 -11.84 16.73
N LEU A 426 -10.17 -10.69 17.42
CA LEU A 426 -11.32 -9.81 17.49
C LEU A 426 -11.00 -8.46 16.85
N PHE A 427 -11.94 -7.97 16.05
CA PHE A 427 -11.82 -6.67 15.39
C PHE A 427 -12.14 -5.53 16.37
N PRO A 428 -11.60 -4.31 16.18
CA PRO A 428 -11.92 -3.14 17.00
C PRO A 428 -13.30 -2.56 16.63
N VAL A 429 -14.34 -3.37 16.78
CA VAL A 429 -15.75 -3.07 16.53
C VAL A 429 -16.59 -3.62 17.68
N SER A 430 -17.91 -3.41 17.69
CA SER A 430 -18.77 -3.89 18.77
C SER A 430 -18.70 -5.42 18.94
N VAL A 431 -19.05 -5.90 20.14
CA VAL A 431 -19.18 -7.34 20.42
C VAL A 431 -20.20 -7.96 19.48
N LEU A 432 -21.30 -7.26 19.20
CA LEU A 432 -22.32 -7.66 18.25
C LEU A 432 -21.72 -7.95 16.88
N GLU A 433 -20.96 -6.97 16.32
CA GLU A 433 -20.34 -7.12 15.00
C GLU A 433 -19.20 -8.16 14.99
N ASN A 434 -18.47 -8.29 16.08
CA ASN A 434 -17.48 -9.36 16.23
C ASN A 434 -18.12 -10.74 16.20
N THR A 435 -19.33 -10.90 16.72
CA THR A 435 -20.02 -12.19 16.77
C THR A 435 -20.68 -12.51 15.43
N ARG A 436 -21.36 -11.55 14.79
CA ARG A 436 -22.05 -11.80 13.51
C ARG A 436 -21.21 -11.53 12.26
N LEU A 437 -20.02 -10.93 12.38
CA LEU A 437 -19.11 -10.54 11.27
C LEU A 437 -19.86 -9.80 10.14
N TYR A 438 -20.69 -8.81 10.50
CA TYR A 438 -21.53 -8.02 9.57
C TYR A 438 -22.52 -8.84 8.71
N HIS A 439 -22.80 -10.10 9.09
CA HIS A 439 -23.89 -10.87 8.48
C HIS A 439 -25.22 -10.37 9.01
N GLU A 440 -25.91 -9.53 8.22
CA GLU A 440 -27.19 -8.91 8.62
C GLU A 440 -28.31 -9.96 8.81
N GLU A 441 -28.19 -11.13 8.18
CA GLU A 441 -29.08 -12.28 8.37
C GLU A 441 -28.97 -12.90 9.77
N ILE A 442 -27.91 -12.63 10.52
CA ILE A 442 -27.76 -13.02 11.92
C ILE A 442 -28.34 -11.91 12.81
N SER A 443 -29.54 -12.12 13.31
CA SER A 443 -30.22 -11.15 14.17
C SER A 443 -29.50 -10.98 15.51
N GLU A 444 -29.67 -9.84 16.17
CA GLU A 444 -29.15 -9.60 17.52
C GLU A 444 -29.66 -10.66 18.51
N ALA A 445 -30.90 -11.13 18.37
CA ALA A 445 -31.45 -12.19 19.22
C ALA A 445 -30.64 -13.49 19.12
N LYS A 446 -30.22 -13.89 17.90
CA LYS A 446 -29.33 -15.05 17.71
C LYS A 446 -27.95 -14.83 18.32
N VAL A 447 -27.42 -13.59 18.24
CA VAL A 447 -26.15 -13.25 18.88
C VAL A 447 -26.26 -13.38 20.39
N ARG A 448 -27.34 -12.85 21.01
CA ARG A 448 -27.60 -12.99 22.44
C ARG A 448 -27.75 -14.45 22.87
N GLU A 449 -28.46 -15.23 22.09
CA GLU A 449 -28.58 -16.68 22.31
C GLU A 449 -27.20 -17.35 22.27
N ALA A 450 -26.39 -17.07 21.25
CA ALA A 450 -25.05 -17.64 21.11
C ALA A 450 -24.14 -17.26 22.30
N ILE A 451 -24.17 -16.01 22.74
CA ILE A 451 -23.38 -15.49 23.87
C ILE A 451 -23.80 -16.16 25.19
N SER A 452 -25.12 -16.32 25.40
CA SER A 452 -25.64 -17.00 26.59
C SER A 452 -25.27 -18.48 26.60
N VAL A 453 -25.37 -19.16 25.45
CA VAL A 453 -25.02 -20.59 25.31
C VAL A 453 -23.55 -20.86 25.60
N VAL A 454 -22.65 -19.95 25.28
CA VAL A 454 -21.20 -20.08 25.60
C VAL A 454 -20.82 -19.48 26.95
N HIS A 455 -21.79 -19.05 27.77
CA HIS A 455 -21.59 -18.52 29.12
C HIS A 455 -20.64 -17.31 29.22
N VAL A 456 -20.71 -16.40 28.25
CA VAL A 456 -19.92 -15.15 28.25
C VAL A 456 -20.80 -13.91 28.47
N ASP A 457 -22.10 -14.09 28.61
CA ASP A 457 -23.13 -13.06 28.86
C ASP A 457 -22.75 -12.14 30.03
N GLY A 458 -22.40 -12.68 31.21
CA GLY A 458 -22.01 -11.88 32.35
C GLY A 458 -20.80 -10.97 32.11
N ALA A 459 -19.82 -11.43 31.34
CA ALA A 459 -18.67 -10.60 30.97
C ALA A 459 -19.05 -9.49 29.97
N ILE A 460 -19.94 -9.78 29.03
CA ILE A 460 -20.40 -8.81 28.05
C ILE A 460 -21.35 -7.77 28.71
N GLU A 461 -22.21 -8.18 29.62
CA GLU A 461 -23.11 -7.28 30.37
C GLU A 461 -22.33 -6.36 31.31
N ALA A 462 -21.16 -6.76 31.78
CA ALA A 462 -20.26 -5.92 32.59
C ALA A 462 -19.55 -4.83 31.76
N LEU A 463 -19.59 -4.90 30.44
CA LEU A 463 -19.05 -3.84 29.57
C LEU A 463 -19.98 -2.62 29.56
N PRO A 464 -19.46 -1.39 29.35
CA PRO A 464 -20.23 -0.14 29.46
C PRO A 464 -21.52 -0.10 28.63
N GLU A 465 -21.51 -0.68 27.42
CA GLU A 465 -22.63 -0.68 26.49
C GLU A 465 -23.06 -2.12 26.11
N GLY A 466 -22.66 -3.12 26.90
CA GLY A 466 -22.97 -4.51 26.64
C GLY A 466 -22.53 -4.95 25.23
N LEU A 467 -23.45 -5.50 24.42
CA LEU A 467 -23.19 -5.93 23.04
C LEU A 467 -22.74 -4.80 22.09
N ALA A 468 -23.13 -3.56 22.36
CA ALA A 468 -22.76 -2.40 21.55
C ALA A 468 -21.35 -1.88 21.88
N THR A 469 -20.73 -2.35 22.96
CA THR A 469 -19.38 -1.93 23.36
C THR A 469 -18.37 -2.26 22.27
N ASN A 470 -17.66 -1.25 21.79
CA ASN A 470 -16.53 -1.42 20.87
C ASN A 470 -15.34 -2.05 21.61
N LEU A 471 -14.84 -3.11 21.06
CA LEU A 471 -13.64 -3.77 21.55
C LEU A 471 -12.39 -2.96 21.16
N TRP A 472 -11.37 -3.01 22.00
CA TRP A 472 -10.07 -2.45 21.66
C TRP A 472 -9.35 -3.35 20.64
N GLU A 473 -8.22 -2.88 20.15
CA GLU A 473 -7.41 -3.66 19.20
C GLU A 473 -7.19 -5.09 19.74
N ARG A 474 -7.50 -6.08 18.89
CA ARG A 474 -7.47 -7.52 19.23
C ARG A 474 -8.30 -7.91 20.45
N GLY A 475 -9.28 -7.11 20.85
CA GLY A 475 -10.12 -7.38 22.02
C GLY A 475 -9.38 -7.23 23.36
N ALA A 476 -8.40 -6.30 23.45
CA ALA A 476 -7.55 -6.13 24.64
C ALA A 476 -8.30 -5.75 25.92
N ASN A 477 -9.56 -5.30 25.82
CA ASN A 477 -10.45 -5.05 26.95
C ASN A 477 -11.22 -6.28 27.45
N LEU A 478 -10.95 -7.47 26.89
CA LEU A 478 -11.43 -8.77 27.35
C LEU A 478 -10.27 -9.64 27.80
N SER A 479 -10.49 -10.52 28.76
CA SER A 479 -9.53 -11.55 29.13
C SER A 479 -9.31 -12.55 27.97
N SER A 480 -8.23 -13.32 27.98
CA SER A 480 -7.95 -14.32 26.94
C SER A 480 -9.06 -15.36 26.79
N GLY A 481 -9.65 -15.78 27.93
CA GLY A 481 -10.77 -16.72 27.94
C GLY A 481 -12.06 -16.11 27.39
N GLU A 482 -12.39 -14.87 27.74
CA GLU A 482 -13.55 -14.17 27.22
C GLU A 482 -13.44 -13.94 25.69
N ARG A 483 -12.25 -13.55 25.18
CA ARG A 483 -12.00 -13.46 23.73
C ARG A 483 -12.28 -14.80 23.03
N GLN A 484 -11.87 -15.90 23.67
CA GLN A 484 -12.09 -17.22 23.14
C GLN A 484 -13.58 -17.58 23.13
N LEU A 485 -14.29 -17.32 24.23
CA LEU A 485 -15.75 -17.54 24.31
C LEU A 485 -16.52 -16.69 23.28
N VAL A 486 -16.12 -15.44 23.01
CA VAL A 486 -16.69 -14.65 21.91
C VAL A 486 -16.44 -15.30 20.55
N SER A 487 -15.27 -15.92 20.34
CA SER A 487 -15.01 -16.68 19.10
C SER A 487 -15.85 -17.94 18.99
N PHE A 488 -16.17 -18.60 20.11
CA PHE A 488 -17.16 -19.69 20.14
C PHE A 488 -18.57 -19.18 19.82
N ALA A 489 -18.99 -18.05 20.39
CA ALA A 489 -20.27 -17.42 20.08
C ALA A 489 -20.37 -17.07 18.59
N ARG A 490 -19.30 -16.55 17.99
CA ARG A 490 -19.18 -16.29 16.53
C ARG A 490 -19.42 -17.56 15.72
N ALA A 491 -18.74 -18.65 16.08
CA ALA A 491 -18.91 -19.93 15.38
C ALA A 491 -20.33 -20.47 15.51
N LEU A 492 -20.99 -20.31 16.69
CA LEU A 492 -22.33 -20.77 16.95
C LEU A 492 -23.40 -19.94 16.22
N ALA A 493 -23.26 -18.61 16.22
CA ALA A 493 -24.23 -17.67 15.63
C ALA A 493 -24.45 -17.93 14.13
N ALA A 494 -23.40 -18.35 13.43
CA ALA A 494 -23.45 -18.73 12.01
C ALA A 494 -24.20 -20.04 11.75
N ASN A 495 -24.56 -20.81 12.78
CA ASN A 495 -25.22 -22.12 12.70
C ASN A 495 -24.58 -23.09 11.68
N PRO A 496 -23.28 -23.41 11.78
CA PRO A 496 -22.54 -24.19 10.82
C PRO A 496 -22.91 -25.68 10.89
N LYS A 497 -22.64 -26.43 9.80
CA LYS A 497 -22.73 -27.90 9.77
C LYS A 497 -21.45 -28.58 10.29
N LEU A 498 -20.30 -27.91 10.13
CA LEU A 498 -18.98 -28.34 10.55
C LEU A 498 -18.34 -27.34 11.50
N ILE A 499 -17.85 -27.79 12.63
CA ILE A 499 -17.10 -26.98 13.58
C ILE A 499 -15.65 -27.48 13.59
N LEU A 500 -14.74 -26.54 13.40
CA LEU A 500 -13.29 -26.77 13.44
C LEU A 500 -12.69 -25.99 14.60
N LEU A 501 -12.04 -26.69 15.54
CA LEU A 501 -11.41 -26.08 16.69
C LEU A 501 -9.91 -26.41 16.68
N ASP A 502 -9.08 -25.38 16.69
CA ASP A 502 -7.63 -25.53 16.82
C ASP A 502 -7.21 -25.07 18.23
N GLU A 503 -6.81 -26.00 19.09
CA GLU A 503 -6.27 -25.81 20.45
C GLU A 503 -6.96 -24.72 21.29
N ALA A 504 -8.25 -24.88 21.57
CA ALA A 504 -9.08 -23.85 22.18
C ALA A 504 -8.85 -23.59 23.69
N THR A 505 -7.82 -24.16 24.36
CA THR A 505 -7.73 -24.09 25.83
C THR A 505 -6.33 -23.78 26.39
N SER A 506 -5.35 -23.38 25.56
CA SER A 506 -4.05 -22.93 26.05
C SER A 506 -4.16 -21.54 26.73
N ASN A 507 -3.65 -21.40 27.95
CA ASN A 507 -3.56 -20.16 28.73
C ASN A 507 -4.88 -19.60 29.29
N VAL A 508 -5.84 -20.44 29.66
CA VAL A 508 -7.08 -20.04 30.37
C VAL A 508 -7.13 -20.60 31.79
N ASP A 509 -7.76 -19.88 32.69
CA ASP A 509 -8.02 -20.30 34.06
C ASP A 509 -9.01 -21.49 34.12
N MET A 510 -9.01 -22.24 35.22
CA MET A 510 -9.85 -23.43 35.39
C MET A 510 -11.37 -23.16 35.25
N THR A 511 -11.82 -21.98 35.66
CA THR A 511 -13.24 -21.61 35.57
C THR A 511 -13.65 -21.40 34.13
N THR A 512 -12.82 -20.69 33.35
CA THR A 512 -13.03 -20.47 31.92
C THR A 512 -12.86 -21.75 31.12
N GLU A 513 -11.92 -22.64 31.49
CA GLU A 513 -11.79 -23.95 30.87
C GLU A 513 -13.07 -24.79 31.00
N LYS A 514 -13.72 -24.77 32.17
CA LYS A 514 -15.00 -25.44 32.38
C LYS A 514 -16.09 -24.88 31.47
N ARG A 515 -16.20 -23.56 31.36
CA ARG A 515 -17.15 -22.88 30.43
C ARG A 515 -16.90 -23.24 28.98
N ILE A 516 -15.64 -23.27 28.55
CA ILE A 516 -15.25 -23.69 27.18
C ILE A 516 -15.70 -25.13 26.93
N LYS A 517 -15.48 -26.04 27.88
CA LYS A 517 -15.91 -27.43 27.76
C LYS A 517 -17.42 -27.55 27.65
N GLU A 518 -18.17 -26.87 28.52
CA GLU A 518 -19.64 -26.82 28.46
C GLU A 518 -20.13 -26.27 27.11
N SER A 519 -19.47 -25.22 26.60
CA SER A 519 -19.74 -24.63 25.28
C SER A 519 -19.47 -25.62 24.14
N MET A 520 -18.38 -26.40 24.22
CA MET A 520 -18.07 -27.47 23.23
C MET A 520 -19.15 -28.55 23.22
N ASP A 521 -19.66 -28.94 24.39
CA ASP A 521 -20.73 -29.94 24.50
C ASP A 521 -22.06 -29.47 23.89
N VAL A 522 -22.33 -28.16 23.92
CA VAL A 522 -23.49 -27.59 23.21
C VAL A 522 -23.23 -27.47 21.71
N LEU A 523 -22.03 -27.02 21.34
CA LEU A 523 -21.66 -26.84 19.91
C LEU A 523 -21.74 -28.15 19.12
N ARG A 524 -21.36 -29.30 19.70
CA ARG A 524 -21.36 -30.60 19.00
C ARG A 524 -22.74 -31.14 18.68
N LYS A 525 -23.82 -30.69 19.40
CA LYS A 525 -25.18 -31.22 19.21
C LYS A 525 -25.68 -30.98 17.79
N GLY A 526 -25.91 -32.07 17.05
CA GLY A 526 -26.44 -32.03 15.67
C GLY A 526 -25.47 -31.56 14.60
N ARG A 527 -24.16 -31.42 14.92
CA ARG A 527 -23.12 -30.95 14.01
C ARG A 527 -21.93 -31.91 13.95
N THR A 528 -21.20 -31.88 12.88
CA THR A 528 -19.89 -32.52 12.79
C THR A 528 -18.85 -31.63 13.46
N MET A 529 -18.03 -32.18 14.35
CA MET A 529 -17.00 -31.42 15.06
C MET A 529 -15.63 -32.08 14.90
N ILE A 530 -14.63 -31.28 14.58
CA ILE A 530 -13.23 -31.71 14.51
C ILE A 530 -12.41 -30.82 15.44
N VAL A 531 -11.72 -31.43 16.39
CA VAL A 531 -10.90 -30.71 17.38
C VAL A 531 -9.46 -31.15 17.26
N VAL A 532 -8.55 -30.22 17.09
CA VAL A 532 -7.12 -30.44 17.32
C VAL A 532 -6.87 -30.34 18.81
N ALA A 533 -6.63 -31.46 19.45
CA ALA A 533 -6.55 -31.53 20.89
C ALA A 533 -5.10 -31.61 21.40
N HIS A 534 -4.76 -30.76 22.36
CA HIS A 534 -3.54 -30.78 23.14
C HIS A 534 -3.78 -31.24 24.60
N ARG A 535 -5.06 -31.32 25.02
CA ARG A 535 -5.44 -31.75 26.36
C ARG A 535 -6.26 -33.04 26.32
N LEU A 536 -5.95 -33.93 27.25
CA LEU A 536 -6.60 -35.22 27.35
C LEU A 536 -8.12 -35.12 27.58
N SER A 537 -8.56 -34.08 28.30
CA SER A 537 -9.98 -33.84 28.60
C SER A 537 -10.86 -33.63 27.35
N SER A 538 -10.32 -33.07 26.28
CA SER A 538 -11.03 -32.88 25.00
C SER A 538 -11.09 -34.16 24.18
N VAL A 539 -10.17 -35.09 24.41
CA VAL A 539 -10.07 -36.35 23.67
C VAL A 539 -11.01 -37.42 24.23
N LEU A 540 -11.24 -37.42 25.56
CA LEU A 540 -12.03 -38.42 26.25
C LEU A 540 -13.49 -38.51 25.79
N SER A 541 -14.04 -37.40 25.30
CA SER A 541 -15.44 -37.33 24.85
C SER A 541 -15.63 -37.45 23.32
N ALA A 542 -14.53 -37.76 22.61
CA ALA A 542 -14.59 -37.88 21.13
C ALA A 542 -15.11 -39.26 20.71
N ASP A 543 -15.97 -39.27 19.70
CA ASP A 543 -16.49 -40.50 19.08
C ASP A 543 -15.40 -41.20 18.25
N ARG A 544 -14.43 -40.44 17.75
CA ARG A 544 -13.26 -40.94 17.01
C ARG A 544 -12.02 -40.14 17.34
N ILE A 545 -10.92 -40.85 17.55
CA ILE A 545 -9.62 -40.26 17.82
C ILE A 545 -8.68 -40.66 16.68
N PHE A 546 -7.98 -39.69 16.09
CA PHE A 546 -6.99 -39.87 15.05
C PHE A 546 -5.62 -39.47 15.59
N PHE A 547 -4.71 -40.45 15.72
CA PHE A 547 -3.35 -40.21 16.23
C PHE A 547 -2.38 -39.98 15.07
N LEU A 548 -1.82 -38.76 15.02
CA LEU A 548 -0.87 -38.34 14.00
C LEU A 548 0.56 -38.31 14.55
N SER A 549 1.49 -38.87 13.78
CA SER A 549 2.92 -38.79 14.06
C SER A 549 3.70 -38.68 12.74
N GLY A 550 4.62 -37.70 12.63
CA GLY A 550 5.43 -37.47 11.43
C GLY A 550 4.61 -37.30 10.14
N GLY A 551 3.42 -36.68 10.26
CA GLY A 551 2.52 -36.41 9.13
C GLY A 551 1.71 -37.63 8.65
N ARG A 552 1.72 -38.74 9.38
CA ARG A 552 0.99 -39.98 9.06
C ARG A 552 -0.04 -40.30 10.12
N LEU A 553 -1.13 -40.93 9.72
CA LEU A 553 -2.08 -41.56 10.65
C LEU A 553 -1.48 -42.87 11.18
N ILE A 554 -1.21 -42.90 12.46
CA ILE A 554 -0.61 -44.06 13.12
C ILE A 554 -1.66 -44.98 13.72
N ALA A 555 -2.71 -44.39 14.30
CA ALA A 555 -3.82 -45.13 14.89
C ALA A 555 -5.12 -44.33 14.78
N GLN A 556 -6.23 -45.05 14.73
CA GLN A 556 -7.57 -44.49 14.86
C GLN A 556 -8.45 -45.41 15.68
N GLY A 557 -9.31 -44.84 16.52
CA GLY A 557 -10.18 -45.63 17.39
C GLY A 557 -11.08 -44.75 18.25
N THR A 558 -11.60 -45.33 19.33
CA THR A 558 -12.27 -44.65 20.43
C THR A 558 -11.33 -44.55 21.62
N HIS A 559 -11.73 -43.88 22.71
CA HIS A 559 -10.90 -43.84 23.92
C HIS A 559 -10.68 -45.22 24.56
N GLU A 560 -11.60 -46.17 24.35
CA GLU A 560 -11.56 -47.50 24.92
C GLU A 560 -10.81 -48.52 24.05
N SER A 561 -10.56 -48.21 22.76
CA SER A 561 -9.84 -49.06 21.81
C SER A 561 -8.40 -48.65 21.60
#